data_2f061cb1d12366a96d967ac4dbad0e5e
#
_entry.id   2f061cb1d12366a96d967ac4dbad0e5e
#
_cell.length_a   1.000
_cell.length_b   1.000
_cell.length_c   1.000
_cell.angle_alpha   90.00
_cell.angle_beta   90.00
_cell.angle_gamma   90.00
#
_symmetry.space_group_name_H-M   'P 1'
#
loop_
_entity.id
_entity.type
_entity.pdbx_description
1 polymer ?
#
loop_
_entity_poly.entity_id
_entity_poly.type
_entity_poly.pdbx_seq_one_letter_code
_entity_poly.pdbx_strand_id
1 'polypeptide(L)'
;MSNHPQDLFPIGKILKARGLKGEVKVFLYNVDSDIISKNIFFWIKKNDSFEHYDTECCKKSNKYHIVKFRDIINREQAQKICDRKLYVSRLDLSDKKGYYLIDLIGFLIKDELNVNYGKVIDVINLPTNNSLLISYDNREIMIPIIDDFIKLFDYENEIIIIKNSDIFIKEC
;
A
#
# COMPACT_ATOMS: atom_id res chain seq x y z
N MET A 1 18.26 20.09 -9.13
CA MET A 1 17.86 19.78 -7.74
C MET A 1 16.65 18.87 -7.82
N SER A 2 16.80 17.59 -7.50
CA SER A 2 15.72 16.63 -7.57
C SER A 2 14.78 16.86 -6.38
N ASN A 3 13.64 17.49 -6.64
CA ASN A 3 12.54 17.61 -5.68
C ASN A 3 11.91 16.22 -5.50
N HIS A 4 12.55 15.35 -4.72
CA HIS A 4 11.89 14.14 -4.25
C HIS A 4 11.02 14.53 -3.06
N PRO A 5 9.71 14.23 -3.09
CA PRO A 5 8.89 14.33 -1.89
C PRO A 5 9.50 13.39 -0.84
N GLN A 6 9.68 13.89 0.38
CA GLN A 6 10.32 13.13 1.45
C GLN A 6 9.46 11.96 1.95
N ASP A 7 8.16 11.93 1.61
CA ASP A 7 7.19 10.93 2.08
C ASP A 7 6.45 10.28 0.91
N LEU A 8 7.12 9.35 0.21
CA LEU A 8 6.52 8.54 -0.84
C LEU A 8 6.06 7.18 -0.31
N PHE A 9 4.79 6.84 -0.55
CA PHE A 9 4.17 5.59 -0.12
C PHE A 9 3.86 4.67 -1.29
N PRO A 10 4.19 3.38 -1.22
CA PRO A 10 3.78 2.41 -2.21
C PRO A 10 2.28 2.13 -2.09
N ILE A 11 1.52 2.41 -3.14
CA ILE A 11 0.07 2.17 -3.20
C ILE A 11 -0.32 1.00 -4.07
N GLY A 12 0.60 0.46 -4.84
CA GLY A 12 0.31 -0.63 -5.76
C GLY A 12 1.51 -1.06 -6.58
N LYS A 13 1.23 -1.91 -7.56
CA LYS A 13 2.23 -2.43 -8.50
C LYS A 13 1.70 -2.36 -9.93
N ILE A 14 2.58 -1.98 -10.86
CA ILE A 14 2.34 -2.06 -12.30
C ILE A 14 2.60 -3.50 -12.74
N LEU A 15 1.58 -4.19 -13.25
CA LEU A 15 1.67 -5.61 -13.57
C LEU A 15 2.21 -5.85 -14.98
N LYS A 16 1.55 -5.24 -15.99
CA LYS A 16 1.91 -5.45 -17.40
C LYS A 16 1.40 -4.34 -18.31
N ALA A 17 2.07 -4.16 -19.43
CA ALA A 17 1.60 -3.30 -20.50
C ALA A 17 0.33 -3.87 -21.16
N ARG A 18 -0.59 -2.97 -21.55
CA ARG A 18 -1.83 -3.31 -22.24
C ARG A 18 -1.96 -2.51 -23.54
N GLY A 19 -2.34 -3.21 -24.60
CA GLY A 19 -2.53 -2.57 -25.91
C GLY A 19 -1.25 -1.97 -26.50
N LEU A 20 -1.40 -1.07 -27.45
CA LEU A 20 -0.30 -0.45 -28.17
C LEU A 20 -0.04 1.00 -27.77
N LYS A 21 -1.01 1.63 -27.10
CA LYS A 21 -1.01 3.06 -26.75
C LYS A 21 -0.32 3.39 -25.41
N GLY A 22 0.41 2.44 -24.82
CA GLY A 22 1.13 2.68 -23.57
C GLY A 22 0.29 2.57 -22.30
N GLU A 23 -0.89 1.96 -22.37
CA GLU A 23 -1.67 1.65 -21.17
C GLU A 23 -0.98 0.57 -20.34
N VAL A 24 -1.15 0.62 -19.02
CA VAL A 24 -0.65 -0.39 -18.09
C VAL A 24 -1.77 -0.92 -17.19
N LYS A 25 -1.64 -2.18 -16.79
CA LYS A 25 -2.48 -2.81 -15.79
C LYS A 25 -1.84 -2.61 -14.42
N VAL A 26 -2.57 -1.98 -13.50
CA VAL A 26 -2.12 -1.67 -12.15
C VAL A 26 -2.96 -2.44 -11.14
N PHE A 27 -2.30 -3.03 -10.16
CA PHE A 27 -2.90 -3.59 -8.96
C PHE A 27 -2.67 -2.63 -7.80
N LEU A 28 -3.74 -2.20 -7.12
CA LEU A 28 -3.65 -1.41 -5.89
C LEU A 28 -3.69 -2.32 -4.68
N TYR A 29 -2.88 -2.01 -3.67
CA TYR A 29 -2.88 -2.71 -2.40
C TYR A 29 -4.20 -2.51 -1.64
N ASN A 30 -4.79 -1.31 -1.75
CA ASN A 30 -6.16 -1.07 -1.31
C ASN A 30 -7.08 -1.03 -2.55
N VAL A 31 -7.85 -2.12 -2.75
CA VAL A 31 -8.72 -2.30 -3.93
C VAL A 31 -9.88 -1.29 -3.97
N ASP A 32 -10.28 -0.78 -2.81
CA ASP A 32 -11.38 0.19 -2.68
C ASP A 32 -10.93 1.64 -2.79
N SER A 33 -9.62 1.86 -2.93
CA SER A 33 -9.06 3.18 -3.11
C SER A 33 -9.44 3.76 -4.47
N ASP A 34 -9.99 4.96 -4.44
CA ASP A 34 -10.27 5.76 -5.65
C ASP A 34 -9.13 6.74 -5.99
N ILE A 35 -7.96 6.54 -5.38
CA ILE A 35 -6.78 7.40 -5.51
C ILE A 35 -6.36 7.60 -6.97
N ILE A 36 -6.46 6.54 -7.79
CA ILE A 36 -6.11 6.60 -9.22
C ILE A 36 -7.10 7.47 -10.03
N SER A 37 -8.36 7.59 -9.60
CA SER A 37 -9.40 8.29 -10.35
C SER A 37 -9.33 9.82 -10.26
N LYS A 38 -8.46 10.38 -9.43
CA LYS A 38 -8.48 11.81 -9.04
C LYS A 38 -7.30 12.63 -9.55
N ASN A 39 -6.79 12.34 -10.73
CA ASN A 39 -5.69 13.12 -11.37
C ASN A 39 -4.47 13.33 -10.47
N ILE A 40 -4.05 12.26 -9.77
CA ILE A 40 -2.88 12.31 -8.91
C ILE A 40 -1.64 12.00 -9.74
N PHE A 41 -0.54 12.64 -9.36
CA PHE A 41 0.77 12.29 -9.83
C PHE A 41 1.21 10.98 -9.17
N PHE A 42 1.82 10.10 -9.95
CA PHE A 42 2.42 8.89 -9.44
C PHE A 42 3.93 8.94 -9.56
N TRP A 43 4.57 8.31 -8.62
CA TRP A 43 6.01 8.14 -8.62
C TRP A 43 6.35 6.67 -8.83
N ILE A 44 7.34 6.42 -9.68
CA ILE A 44 7.84 5.07 -9.96
C ILE A 44 9.34 5.07 -9.67
N LYS A 45 9.78 4.12 -8.83
CA LYS A 45 11.19 3.98 -8.51
C LYS A 45 11.94 3.39 -9.71
N LYS A 46 13.00 4.08 -10.13
CA LYS A 46 13.91 3.66 -11.19
C LYS A 46 15.34 3.74 -10.66
N ASN A 47 15.95 2.58 -10.45
CA ASN A 47 17.22 2.47 -9.73
C ASN A 47 17.12 3.14 -8.35
N ASP A 48 17.94 4.14 -8.07
CA ASP A 48 17.95 4.90 -6.81
C ASP A 48 17.17 6.21 -6.85
N SER A 49 16.46 6.50 -7.95
CA SER A 49 15.66 7.70 -8.11
C SER A 49 14.18 7.41 -8.31
N PHE A 50 13.33 8.40 -8.04
CA PHE A 50 11.91 8.34 -8.34
C PHE A 50 11.62 9.23 -9.54
N GLU A 51 10.92 8.71 -10.53
CA GLU A 51 10.39 9.44 -11.66
C GLU A 51 8.89 9.69 -11.46
N HIS A 52 8.46 10.86 -11.83
CA HIS A 52 7.09 11.35 -11.70
C HIS A 52 6.32 11.11 -12.99
N TYR A 53 5.06 10.68 -12.87
CA TYR A 53 4.20 10.37 -14.01
C TYR A 53 2.80 10.91 -13.81
N ASP A 54 2.32 11.72 -14.75
CA ASP A 54 0.96 12.23 -14.80
C ASP A 54 0.00 11.19 -15.36
N THR A 55 -1.15 11.05 -14.73
CA THR A 55 -2.23 10.19 -15.23
C THR A 55 -3.05 10.93 -16.26
N GLU A 56 -3.16 10.38 -17.47
CA GLU A 56 -4.04 10.87 -18.52
C GLU A 56 -5.47 10.35 -18.34
N CYS A 57 -5.60 9.05 -18.12
CA CYS A 57 -6.88 8.42 -17.79
C CYS A 57 -6.71 7.14 -16.99
N CYS A 58 -7.77 6.77 -16.27
CA CYS A 58 -7.85 5.54 -15.52
C CYS A 58 -9.23 4.90 -15.66
N LYS A 59 -9.25 3.55 -15.75
CA LYS A 59 -10.48 2.75 -15.77
C LYS A 59 -10.36 1.61 -14.78
N LYS A 60 -11.31 1.48 -13.86
CA LYS A 60 -11.42 0.30 -12.98
C LYS A 60 -11.90 -0.90 -13.79
N SER A 61 -11.26 -2.04 -13.62
CA SER A 61 -11.56 -3.31 -14.29
C SER A 61 -11.42 -4.45 -13.28
N ASN A 62 -12.53 -4.81 -12.63
CA ASN A 62 -12.55 -5.79 -11.53
C ASN A 62 -11.57 -5.40 -10.40
N LYS A 63 -10.60 -6.30 -10.10
CA LYS A 63 -9.56 -6.10 -9.08
C LYS A 63 -8.38 -5.25 -9.55
N TYR A 64 -8.42 -4.69 -10.75
CA TYR A 64 -7.30 -3.98 -11.36
C TYR A 64 -7.74 -2.63 -11.90
N HIS A 65 -6.75 -1.78 -12.17
CA HIS A 65 -6.94 -0.52 -12.86
C HIS A 65 -6.16 -0.53 -14.18
N ILE A 66 -6.75 0.02 -15.22
CA ILE A 66 -6.05 0.31 -16.47
C ILE A 66 -5.70 1.78 -16.43
N VAL A 67 -4.42 2.07 -16.41
CA VAL A 67 -3.90 3.43 -16.29
C VAL A 67 -3.13 3.78 -17.55
N LYS A 68 -3.37 5.00 -18.04
CA LYS A 68 -2.60 5.63 -19.09
C LYS A 68 -1.86 6.82 -18.49
N PHE A 69 -0.54 6.79 -18.58
CA PHE A 69 0.30 7.93 -18.23
C PHE A 69 0.57 8.80 -19.47
N ARG A 70 0.64 10.12 -19.29
CA ARG A 70 0.84 11.07 -20.40
C ARG A 70 2.12 10.81 -21.16
N ASP A 71 3.22 10.56 -20.43
CA ASP A 71 4.54 10.38 -20.99
C ASP A 71 4.82 8.97 -21.54
N ILE A 72 3.89 8.03 -21.35
CA ILE A 72 4.00 6.65 -21.85
C ILE A 72 3.14 6.49 -23.08
N ILE A 73 3.70 6.73 -24.26
CA ILE A 73 2.94 6.82 -25.52
C ILE A 73 2.84 5.50 -26.29
N ASN A 74 3.66 4.51 -25.96
CA ASN A 74 3.68 3.23 -26.66
C ASN A 74 3.93 2.05 -25.72
N ARG A 75 3.76 0.83 -26.26
CA ARG A 75 3.92 -0.40 -25.52
C ARG A 75 5.32 -0.63 -24.96
N GLU A 76 6.36 -0.23 -25.69
CA GLU A 76 7.76 -0.42 -25.26
C GLU A 76 8.06 0.40 -24.01
N GLN A 77 7.60 1.65 -23.99
CA GLN A 77 7.73 2.51 -22.81
C GLN A 77 6.94 1.95 -21.63
N ALA A 78 5.71 1.45 -21.88
CA ALA A 78 4.91 0.80 -20.85
C ALA A 78 5.59 -0.44 -20.26
N GLN A 79 6.27 -1.24 -21.08
CA GLN A 79 7.02 -2.41 -20.63
C GLN A 79 8.19 -2.04 -19.70
N LYS A 80 8.85 -0.90 -19.92
CA LYS A 80 9.97 -0.44 -19.07
C LYS A 80 9.57 -0.11 -17.64
N ILE A 81 8.30 0.19 -17.40
CA ILE A 81 7.78 0.49 -16.06
C ILE A 81 7.00 -0.69 -15.43
N CYS A 82 6.84 -1.81 -16.14
CA CYS A 82 6.20 -3.01 -15.59
C CYS A 82 7.01 -3.58 -14.42
N ASP A 83 6.32 -4.32 -13.56
CA ASP A 83 6.85 -4.94 -12.34
C ASP A 83 7.37 -3.96 -11.27
N ARG A 84 7.22 -2.67 -11.48
CA ARG A 84 7.62 -1.63 -10.52
C ARG A 84 6.47 -1.28 -9.58
N LYS A 85 6.83 -0.87 -8.37
CA LYS A 85 5.88 -0.31 -7.40
C LYS A 85 5.46 1.09 -7.81
N LEU A 86 4.20 1.40 -7.57
CA LEU A 86 3.59 2.71 -7.79
C LEU A 86 3.50 3.42 -6.44
N TYR A 87 3.97 4.67 -6.38
CA TYR A 87 4.01 5.47 -5.16
C TYR A 87 3.23 6.77 -5.33
N VAL A 88 2.76 7.31 -4.23
CA VAL A 88 2.17 8.65 -4.11
C VAL A 88 2.83 9.43 -3.00
N SER A 89 2.76 10.75 -3.05
CA SER A 89 3.14 11.60 -1.94
C SER A 89 2.06 11.59 -0.85
N ARG A 90 2.45 11.67 0.40
CA ARG A 90 1.51 11.81 1.52
C ARG A 90 0.65 13.08 1.38
N LEU A 91 1.22 14.14 0.83
CA LEU A 91 0.48 15.39 0.56
C LEU A 91 -0.67 15.20 -0.43
N ASP A 92 -0.52 14.27 -1.39
CA ASP A 92 -1.56 13.95 -2.38
C ASP A 92 -2.70 13.10 -1.79
N LEU A 93 -2.50 12.58 -0.58
CA LEU A 93 -3.47 11.76 0.16
C LEU A 93 -4.32 12.56 1.15
N SER A 94 -3.91 13.80 1.46
CA SER A 94 -4.39 14.58 2.61
C SER A 94 -5.87 15.00 2.56
N ASP A 95 -6.54 14.89 1.42
CA ASP A 95 -7.92 15.35 1.28
C ASP A 95 -8.98 14.28 1.58
N LYS A 96 -8.59 13.12 2.13
CA LYS A 96 -9.54 12.01 2.31
C LYS A 96 -9.37 11.25 3.60
N LYS A 97 -10.51 11.04 4.25
CA LYS A 97 -10.75 10.12 5.38
C LYS A 97 -10.54 8.64 4.99
N GLY A 98 -9.49 8.33 4.24
CA GLY A 98 -9.10 6.97 3.89
C GLY A 98 -7.74 6.68 4.48
N TYR A 99 -7.70 5.81 5.47
CA TYR A 99 -6.47 5.33 6.04
C TYR A 99 -5.86 4.25 5.14
N TYR A 100 -4.57 4.35 4.89
CA TYR A 100 -3.84 3.34 4.13
C TYR A 100 -3.20 2.34 5.08
N LEU A 101 -3.02 1.12 4.61
CA LEU A 101 -2.38 0.07 5.43
C LEU A 101 -0.99 0.48 5.92
N ILE A 102 -0.28 1.31 5.15
CA ILE A 102 1.03 1.83 5.56
C ILE A 102 0.96 2.82 6.72
N ASP A 103 -0.18 3.49 6.92
CA ASP A 103 -0.38 4.38 8.06
C ASP A 103 -0.43 3.60 9.38
N LEU A 104 -0.59 2.28 9.31
CA LEU A 104 -0.57 1.40 10.49
C LEU A 104 0.84 1.15 11.01
N ILE A 105 1.90 1.48 10.26
CA ILE A 105 3.27 1.35 10.73
C ILE A 105 3.49 2.32 11.91
N GLY A 106 3.98 1.78 13.02
CA GLY A 106 4.16 2.50 14.27
C GLY A 106 2.99 2.37 15.25
N PHE A 107 1.81 1.92 14.80
CA PHE A 107 0.66 1.69 15.67
C PHE A 107 0.97 0.64 16.74
N LEU A 108 0.46 0.85 17.93
CA LEU A 108 0.53 -0.10 19.03
C LEU A 108 -0.46 -1.24 18.80
N ILE A 109 -0.01 -2.47 19.04
CA ILE A 109 -0.86 -3.66 19.03
C ILE A 109 -1.27 -3.99 20.46
N LYS A 110 -2.57 -4.09 20.68
CA LYS A 110 -3.14 -4.51 21.94
C LYS A 110 -4.19 -5.59 21.73
N ASP A 111 -4.40 -6.44 22.72
CA ASP A 111 -5.55 -7.34 22.72
C ASP A 111 -6.78 -6.72 23.41
N GLU A 112 -7.85 -7.48 23.49
CA GLU A 112 -9.09 -7.08 24.13
C GLU A 112 -8.96 -6.85 25.64
N LEU A 113 -7.91 -7.39 26.26
CA LEU A 113 -7.57 -7.19 27.67
C LEU A 113 -6.58 -6.03 27.88
N ASN A 114 -6.29 -5.27 26.82
CA ASN A 114 -5.36 -4.14 26.80
C ASN A 114 -3.89 -4.53 27.05
N VAL A 115 -3.53 -5.80 26.83
CA VAL A 115 -2.13 -6.25 26.85
C VAL A 115 -1.43 -5.73 25.59
N ASN A 116 -0.22 -5.17 25.77
CA ASN A 116 0.56 -4.59 24.68
C ASN A 116 1.48 -5.65 24.05
N TYR A 117 1.40 -5.80 22.75
CA TYR A 117 2.20 -6.73 21.93
C TYR A 117 3.19 -6.02 21.01
N GLY A 118 3.60 -4.81 21.34
CA GLY A 118 4.60 -4.04 20.58
C GLY A 118 3.98 -3.14 19.52
N LYS A 119 4.73 -2.91 18.45
CA LYS A 119 4.37 -1.98 17.36
C LYS A 119 4.40 -2.66 16.02
N VAL A 120 3.57 -2.17 15.11
CA VAL A 120 3.66 -2.52 13.69
C VAL A 120 4.97 -1.95 13.14
N ILE A 121 5.81 -2.82 12.58
CA ILE A 121 7.08 -2.45 11.94
C ILE A 121 6.98 -2.43 10.42
N ASP A 122 6.07 -3.22 9.85
CA ASP A 122 5.82 -3.24 8.40
C ASP A 122 4.41 -3.79 8.11
N VAL A 123 3.95 -3.60 6.87
CA VAL A 123 2.73 -4.22 6.35
C VAL A 123 3.07 -5.03 5.11
N ILE A 124 2.85 -6.33 5.20
CA ILE A 124 3.19 -7.29 4.14
C ILE A 124 1.97 -7.57 3.27
N ASN A 125 2.10 -7.31 1.98
CA ASN A 125 1.06 -7.57 1.01
C ASN A 125 1.22 -8.99 0.45
N LEU A 126 0.38 -9.92 0.90
CA LEU A 126 0.32 -11.29 0.41
C LEU A 126 -0.82 -11.45 -0.62
N PRO A 127 -0.73 -12.42 -1.52
CA PRO A 127 -1.78 -12.67 -2.53
C PRO A 127 -3.16 -12.96 -1.94
N THR A 128 -3.21 -13.53 -0.76
CA THR A 128 -4.44 -13.92 -0.06
C THR A 128 -4.97 -12.80 0.82
N ASN A 129 -4.14 -12.28 1.75
CA ASN A 129 -4.50 -11.24 2.70
C ASN A 129 -3.28 -10.37 3.01
N ASN A 130 -3.52 -9.10 3.30
CA ASN A 130 -2.48 -8.26 3.88
C ASN A 130 -2.22 -8.71 5.33
N SER A 131 -1.00 -8.50 5.81
CA SER A 131 -0.60 -8.87 7.17
C SER A 131 0.20 -7.76 7.81
N LEU A 132 -0.01 -7.55 9.10
CA LEU A 132 0.83 -6.70 9.92
C LEU A 132 2.08 -7.49 10.32
N LEU A 133 3.25 -6.90 10.19
CA LEU A 133 4.46 -7.40 10.80
C LEU A 133 4.72 -6.61 12.08
N ILE A 134 4.78 -7.27 13.20
CA ILE A 134 5.02 -6.64 14.50
C ILE A 134 6.33 -7.13 15.12
N SER A 135 6.94 -6.29 15.95
CA SER A 135 8.08 -6.69 16.77
C SER A 135 7.62 -6.86 18.21
N TYR A 136 7.71 -8.08 18.72
CA TYR A 136 7.36 -8.45 20.09
C TYR A 136 8.38 -9.42 20.66
N ASP A 137 8.94 -9.11 21.82
CA ASP A 137 9.91 -9.95 22.54
C ASP A 137 11.09 -10.44 21.66
N ASN A 138 11.72 -9.50 20.91
CA ASN A 138 12.81 -9.75 19.96
C ASN A 138 12.46 -10.72 18.81
N ARG A 139 11.17 -10.88 18.51
CA ARG A 139 10.68 -11.70 17.41
C ARG A 139 9.81 -10.85 16.48
N GLU A 140 9.79 -11.25 15.23
CA GLU A 140 8.85 -10.73 14.24
C GLU A 140 7.66 -11.67 14.15
N ILE A 141 6.47 -11.13 14.37
CA ILE A 141 5.21 -11.87 14.32
C ILE A 141 4.36 -11.29 13.19
N MET A 142 3.77 -12.16 12.39
CA MET A 142 2.89 -11.78 11.29
C MET A 142 1.44 -12.01 11.69
N ILE A 143 0.62 -10.96 11.66
CA ILE A 143 -0.81 -11.00 11.99
C ILE A 143 -1.61 -10.69 10.72
N PRO A 144 -2.40 -11.65 10.18
CA PRO A 144 -3.24 -11.38 9.02
C PRO A 144 -4.31 -10.32 9.32
N ILE A 145 -4.52 -9.41 8.37
CA ILE A 145 -5.57 -8.38 8.46
C ILE A 145 -6.89 -9.01 7.99
N ILE A 146 -7.53 -9.75 8.86
CA ILE A 146 -8.84 -10.37 8.64
C ILE A 146 -9.70 -10.21 9.91
N ASP A 147 -11.02 -10.35 9.76
CA ASP A 147 -11.98 -10.16 10.84
C ASP A 147 -11.78 -11.12 12.03
N ASP A 148 -11.18 -12.29 11.80
CA ASP A 148 -10.88 -13.25 12.85
C ASP A 148 -9.78 -12.77 13.80
N PHE A 149 -8.88 -11.92 13.35
CA PHE A 149 -7.71 -11.46 14.11
C PHE A 149 -7.71 -9.98 14.42
N ILE A 150 -8.38 -9.15 13.62
CA ILE A 150 -8.49 -7.71 13.87
C ILE A 150 -9.87 -7.39 14.41
N LYS A 151 -9.92 -6.72 15.55
CA LYS A 151 -11.16 -6.21 16.14
C LYS A 151 -11.43 -4.77 15.73
N LEU A 152 -10.39 -3.91 15.80
CA LEU A 152 -10.54 -2.48 15.60
C LEU A 152 -9.22 -1.86 15.17
N PHE A 153 -9.29 -0.92 14.24
CA PHE A 153 -8.24 0.06 13.96
C PHE A 153 -8.64 1.41 14.57
N ASP A 154 -7.97 1.81 15.64
CA ASP A 154 -8.15 3.12 16.26
C ASP A 154 -7.06 4.07 15.72
N TYR A 155 -7.40 4.78 14.66
CA TYR A 155 -6.47 5.68 13.98
C TYR A 155 -6.21 6.96 14.75
N GLU A 156 -7.13 7.38 15.63
CA GLU A 156 -6.95 8.60 16.43
C GLU A 156 -5.91 8.38 17.54
N ASN A 157 -5.91 7.18 18.13
CA ASN A 157 -4.97 6.82 19.19
C ASN A 157 -3.77 6.01 18.70
N GLU A 158 -3.71 5.70 17.38
CA GLU A 158 -2.67 4.87 16.76
C GLU A 158 -2.58 3.47 17.41
N ILE A 159 -3.74 2.83 17.64
CA ILE A 159 -3.86 1.52 18.28
C ILE A 159 -4.60 0.55 17.35
N ILE A 160 -4.13 -0.68 17.28
CA ILE A 160 -4.84 -1.80 16.66
C ILE A 160 -5.21 -2.80 17.75
N ILE A 161 -6.49 -3.11 17.85
CA ILE A 161 -6.96 -4.13 18.79
C ILE A 161 -7.09 -5.46 18.06
N ILE A 162 -6.36 -6.47 18.54
CA ILE A 162 -6.36 -7.82 18.00
C ILE A 162 -7.21 -8.77 18.85
N LYS A 163 -7.70 -9.83 18.19
CA LYS A 163 -8.37 -10.98 18.79
C LYS A 163 -7.47 -12.21 18.70
N ASN A 164 -7.76 -13.21 19.53
CA ASN A 164 -7.07 -14.52 19.48
C ASN A 164 -5.55 -14.39 19.52
N SER A 165 -5.04 -13.47 20.34
CA SER A 165 -3.60 -13.17 20.46
C SER A 165 -2.75 -14.40 20.82
N ASP A 166 -3.33 -15.38 21.51
CA ASP A 166 -2.70 -16.63 21.90
C ASP A 166 -2.30 -17.52 20.71
N ILE A 167 -2.96 -17.36 19.55
CA ILE A 167 -2.58 -18.08 18.32
C ILE A 167 -1.19 -17.65 17.82
N PHE A 168 -0.85 -16.37 17.96
CA PHE A 168 0.40 -15.81 17.43
C PHE A 168 1.55 -15.83 18.45
N ILE A 169 1.21 -15.88 19.74
CA ILE A 169 2.17 -15.54 20.80
C ILE A 169 2.54 -16.76 21.65
N LYS A 170 1.70 -17.80 21.67
CA LYS A 170 1.93 -19.03 22.45
C LYS A 170 2.69 -20.15 21.73
N GLU A 171 3.02 -20.01 20.46
CA GLU A 171 3.85 -20.99 19.77
C GLU A 171 5.32 -20.79 20.12
N CYS A 172 5.66 -21.19 21.35
CA CYS A 172 7.01 -21.63 21.77
C CYS A 172 6.92 -22.59 22.93
#